data_2397ddc39935b943271dee82e3daf238
#
_entry.id   2397ddc39935b943271dee82e3daf238
#
_cell.length_a   1.000
_cell.length_b   1.000
_cell.length_c   1.000
_cell.angle_alpha   90.00
_cell.angle_beta   90.00
_cell.angle_gamma   90.00
#
_symmetry.space_group_name_H-M   'P 1'
#
loop_
_entity.id
_entity.type
_entity.pdbx_description
1 polymer ?
#
loop_
_entity_poly.entity_id
_entity_poly.type
_entity_poly.pdbx_seq_one_letter_code
_entity_poly.pdbx_strand_id
1 'polypeptide(L)'
;MRRLPALIAVVTMMLAGCGGSNNASNQPAASRAVVIVSGGDATSPFTTPDHACSTGLAAGNTDTAVREYLLEQRYTVYTSPAMAGRGQVTDQTGFGPFGMCPVTLPENMTVNSQGSIDTAGEHLARFLTWLHTDKGVTEVDLVGHSMGGLYSRAAIRVLAGTNSALKVRSLTTIGTPWQGSYLSDYANDAVPLSDCLGDRLCEDAMKGFKAEVLRLLSGSGREVNQAYLMGLTGADGWNQFQAGVLDKIPVVLIGGSRFTRPGQVNPAVWPNDGFVALRSALATDVGDSVLPHRRCYTFDDTHSIYVSNAAGLDWKTALTWDPQVFDVLHNAIEDAPKALDAANRQDCPAPPHP
;
A
#
# COMPACT_ATOMS: atom_id res chain seq x y z
N MET A 1 -25.40 58.52 -60.52
CA MET A 1 -26.73 58.32 -61.13
C MET A 1 -27.34 57.01 -60.72
N ARG A 2 -28.59 57.07 -60.23
CA ARG A 2 -29.58 55.94 -60.00
C ARG A 2 -29.13 54.84 -59.03
N ARG A 3 -29.53 54.81 -57.78
CA ARG A 3 -30.78 54.40 -57.12
C ARG A 3 -31.43 53.11 -57.69
N LEU A 4 -31.51 52.05 -56.81
CA LEU A 4 -32.81 51.56 -56.34
C LEU A 4 -32.60 50.28 -55.43
N PRO A 5 -33.51 50.00 -54.54
CA PRO A 5 -33.35 49.20 -53.38
C PRO A 5 -33.94 47.76 -53.50
N ALA A 6 -33.59 46.87 -52.64
CA ALA A 6 -34.25 45.58 -52.61
C ALA A 6 -34.59 45.11 -51.16
N LEU A 7 -35.80 44.88 -51.06
CA LEU A 7 -36.68 44.28 -50.10
C LEU A 7 -36.03 43.30 -49.05
N ILE A 8 -36.48 43.57 -47.83
CA ILE A 8 -36.43 42.67 -46.67
C ILE A 8 -37.62 41.74 -46.75
N ALA A 9 -37.42 40.44 -46.67
CA ALA A 9 -38.45 39.46 -46.38
C ALA A 9 -38.11 38.82 -45.01
N VAL A 10 -38.90 39.19 -44.01
CA VAL A 10 -38.92 38.57 -42.69
C VAL A 10 -39.82 37.33 -42.79
N VAL A 11 -39.23 36.15 -42.56
CA VAL A 11 -39.99 34.93 -42.35
C VAL A 11 -39.86 34.55 -40.88
N THR A 12 -40.92 34.80 -40.14
CA THR A 12 -41.05 34.36 -38.75
C THR A 12 -41.54 32.91 -38.75
N MET A 13 -40.68 31.95 -38.45
CA MET A 13 -41.10 30.60 -38.10
C MET A 13 -41.13 30.46 -36.60
N MET A 14 -42.31 30.37 -36.02
CA MET A 14 -42.55 29.85 -34.70
C MET A 14 -42.37 28.33 -34.72
N LEU A 15 -41.37 27.80 -34.00
CA LEU A 15 -41.29 26.40 -33.66
C LEU A 15 -41.51 26.30 -32.16
N ALA A 16 -42.66 25.81 -31.77
CA ALA A 16 -42.93 25.31 -30.45
C ALA A 16 -42.16 23.99 -30.26
N GLY A 17 -41.05 24.03 -29.53
CA GLY A 17 -40.30 22.85 -29.14
C GLY A 17 -40.54 22.54 -27.68
N CYS A 18 -41.11 21.37 -27.38
CA CYS A 18 -41.25 20.81 -26.04
C CYS A 18 -39.88 20.71 -25.36
N GLY A 19 -39.68 21.51 -24.32
CA GLY A 19 -38.52 21.43 -23.46
C GLY A 19 -38.59 20.22 -22.56
N GLY A 20 -37.90 19.16 -22.90
CA GLY A 20 -37.47 18.14 -21.96
C GLY A 20 -36.17 18.61 -21.32
N SER A 21 -36.24 19.16 -20.11
CA SER A 21 -35.06 19.44 -19.30
C SER A 21 -34.49 18.12 -18.77
N ASN A 22 -33.62 17.48 -19.54
CA ASN A 22 -32.69 16.49 -19.00
C ASN A 22 -31.63 17.27 -18.23
N ASN A 23 -31.86 17.50 -16.96
CA ASN A 23 -30.78 17.76 -15.99
C ASN A 23 -29.94 16.48 -15.84
N ALA A 24 -29.14 16.18 -16.85
CA ALA A 24 -27.98 15.35 -16.65
C ALA A 24 -27.09 16.13 -15.66
N SER A 25 -27.05 15.67 -14.43
CA SER A 25 -26.09 16.12 -13.43
C SER A 25 -24.70 15.95 -14.04
N ASN A 26 -24.06 17.07 -14.41
CA ASN A 26 -22.64 17.11 -14.75
C ASN A 26 -21.84 16.83 -13.47
N GLN A 27 -21.93 15.61 -12.93
CA GLN A 27 -20.91 15.15 -12.00
C GLN A 27 -19.66 14.88 -12.85
N PRO A 28 -18.51 15.51 -12.54
CA PRO A 28 -17.28 15.16 -13.21
C PRO A 28 -17.07 13.66 -13.11
N ALA A 29 -16.65 13.04 -14.20
CA ALA A 29 -16.36 11.62 -14.21
C ALA A 29 -15.39 11.30 -13.05
N ALA A 30 -15.67 10.22 -12.31
CA ALA A 30 -14.85 9.82 -11.17
C ALA A 30 -13.38 9.72 -11.59
N SER A 31 -12.52 10.52 -10.97
CA SER A 31 -11.07 10.46 -11.22
C SER A 31 -10.48 9.38 -10.33
N ARG A 32 -10.02 8.30 -10.94
CA ARG A 32 -9.41 7.16 -10.26
C ARG A 32 -7.88 7.28 -10.25
N ALA A 33 -7.27 6.92 -9.14
CA ALA A 33 -5.82 6.86 -9.02
C ALA A 33 -5.37 5.60 -8.27
N VAL A 34 -4.12 5.18 -8.52
CA VAL A 34 -3.40 4.20 -7.72
C VAL A 34 -2.44 4.96 -6.81
N VAL A 35 -2.41 4.62 -5.53
CA VAL A 35 -1.50 5.23 -4.56
C VAL A 35 -0.58 4.16 -3.99
N ILE A 36 0.73 4.31 -4.22
CA ILE A 36 1.76 3.46 -3.65
C ILE A 36 2.15 4.00 -2.27
N VAL A 37 2.18 3.11 -1.28
CA VAL A 37 2.52 3.40 0.12
C VAL A 37 3.70 2.55 0.54
N SER A 38 4.82 3.20 0.79
CA SER A 38 6.09 2.55 1.17
C SER A 38 6.05 2.01 2.60
N GLY A 39 6.96 1.09 2.90
CA GLY A 39 7.04 0.39 4.18
C GLY A 39 7.75 1.13 5.30
N GLY A 40 8.11 0.38 6.35
CA GLY A 40 8.88 0.87 7.49
C GLY A 40 10.26 1.36 7.09
N ASP A 41 10.76 2.38 7.78
CA ASP A 41 12.06 3.02 7.56
C ASP A 41 12.28 3.61 6.15
N ALA A 42 11.23 3.66 5.34
CA ALA A 42 11.31 4.22 4.00
C ALA A 42 11.38 5.76 4.06
N THR A 43 12.20 6.31 3.18
CA THR A 43 12.18 7.73 2.79
C THR A 43 11.82 7.80 1.31
N SER A 44 10.64 8.32 1.00
CA SER A 44 10.05 8.32 -0.33
C SER A 44 9.51 9.70 -0.67
N PRO A 45 9.80 10.25 -1.88
CA PRO A 45 9.20 11.51 -2.28
C PRO A 45 7.72 11.34 -2.63
N PHE A 46 6.98 12.43 -2.57
CA PHE A 46 5.72 12.53 -3.28
C PHE A 46 6.01 12.52 -4.79
N THR A 47 5.39 11.61 -5.52
CA THR A 47 5.45 11.58 -6.98
C THR A 47 4.07 11.71 -7.59
N THR A 48 4.01 12.32 -8.77
CA THR A 48 2.79 12.45 -9.59
C THR A 48 2.89 11.55 -10.82
N PRO A 49 1.79 11.35 -11.57
CA PRO A 49 1.82 10.52 -12.78
C PRO A 49 2.85 10.96 -13.82
N ASP A 50 3.08 12.27 -13.93
CA ASP A 50 3.95 12.90 -14.91
C ASP A 50 5.34 13.25 -14.37
N HIS A 51 5.58 13.08 -13.07
CA HIS A 51 6.86 13.45 -12.46
C HIS A 51 7.25 12.60 -11.26
N ALA A 52 8.43 12.00 -11.32
CA ALA A 52 9.00 11.14 -10.29
C ALA A 52 10.32 11.68 -9.70
N CYS A 53 10.48 13.00 -9.64
CA CYS A 53 11.75 13.68 -9.39
C CYS A 53 12.75 13.50 -10.56
N SER A 54 13.83 14.29 -10.60
CA SER A 54 14.73 14.34 -11.77
C SER A 54 15.52 13.05 -12.01
N THR A 55 15.62 12.16 -11.02
CA THR A 55 16.28 10.85 -11.13
C THR A 55 15.34 9.73 -11.55
N GLY A 56 14.04 9.99 -11.66
CA GLY A 56 13.03 8.97 -11.95
C GLY A 56 12.73 7.99 -10.81
N LEU A 57 13.40 8.12 -9.67
CA LEU A 57 13.22 7.22 -8.55
C LEU A 57 11.95 7.55 -7.75
N ALA A 58 11.28 6.50 -7.28
CA ALA A 58 10.14 6.59 -6.39
C ALA A 58 10.39 5.67 -5.17
N ALA A 59 9.76 6.00 -4.04
CA ALA A 59 9.68 5.11 -2.90
C ALA A 59 11.03 4.46 -2.51
N GLY A 60 12.11 5.24 -2.44
CA GLY A 60 13.41 4.74 -2.04
C GLY A 60 14.00 3.65 -2.95
N ASN A 61 13.67 3.66 -4.23
CA ASN A 61 13.97 2.64 -5.24
C ASN A 61 13.18 1.34 -5.10
N THR A 62 12.68 1.00 -3.93
CA THR A 62 12.01 -0.28 -3.69
C THR A 62 10.77 -0.41 -4.58
N ASP A 63 9.91 0.60 -4.58
CA ASP A 63 8.65 0.56 -5.31
C ASP A 63 8.71 1.25 -6.69
N THR A 64 9.92 1.60 -7.16
CA THR A 64 10.11 2.27 -8.45
C THR A 64 9.59 1.45 -9.61
N ALA A 65 9.91 0.14 -9.66
CA ALA A 65 9.46 -0.73 -10.74
C ALA A 65 7.94 -0.94 -10.74
N VAL A 66 7.32 -1.04 -9.56
CA VAL A 66 5.85 -1.08 -9.40
C VAL A 66 5.23 0.19 -10.01
N ARG A 67 5.80 1.36 -9.69
CA ARG A 67 5.30 2.64 -10.24
C ARG A 67 5.43 2.69 -11.76
N GLU A 68 6.58 2.34 -12.30
CA GLU A 68 6.83 2.34 -13.74
C GLU A 68 5.86 1.43 -14.48
N TYR A 69 5.70 0.18 -14.00
CA TYR A 69 4.75 -0.76 -14.57
C TYR A 69 3.32 -0.21 -14.58
N LEU A 70 2.84 0.34 -13.46
CA LEU A 70 1.49 0.89 -13.38
C LEU A 70 1.28 2.08 -14.33
N LEU A 71 2.29 2.93 -14.52
CA LEU A 71 2.23 4.01 -15.51
C LEU A 71 2.19 3.48 -16.95
N GLU A 72 2.93 2.42 -17.26
CA GLU A 72 2.87 1.73 -18.56
C GLU A 72 1.47 1.15 -18.83
N GLN A 73 0.78 0.67 -17.78
CA GLN A 73 -0.62 0.25 -17.85
C GLN A 73 -1.61 1.43 -17.90
N ARG A 74 -1.11 2.69 -17.97
CA ARG A 74 -1.90 3.92 -18.09
C ARG A 74 -2.74 4.26 -16.85
N TYR A 75 -2.35 3.79 -15.68
CA TYR A 75 -2.95 4.26 -14.44
C TYR A 75 -2.46 5.67 -14.09
N THR A 76 -3.31 6.43 -13.41
CA THR A 76 -2.89 7.66 -12.70
C THR A 76 -2.24 7.25 -11.39
N VAL A 77 -0.92 7.35 -11.29
CA VAL A 77 -0.16 6.82 -10.14
C VAL A 77 0.43 7.95 -9.31
N TYR A 78 0.21 7.88 -8.01
CA TYR A 78 0.88 8.71 -7.00
C TYR A 78 1.67 7.84 -6.05
N THR A 79 2.80 8.34 -5.56
CA THR A 79 3.50 7.76 -4.40
C THR A 79 3.29 8.68 -3.21
N SER A 80 2.79 8.13 -2.09
CA SER A 80 2.68 8.91 -0.86
C SER A 80 4.07 9.26 -0.33
N PRO A 81 4.29 10.50 0.13
CA PRO A 81 5.56 10.84 0.76
C PRO A 81 5.70 10.08 2.08
N ALA A 82 6.91 9.58 2.34
CA ALA A 82 7.29 8.94 3.58
C ALA A 82 8.67 9.40 4.03
N MET A 83 8.87 9.54 5.33
CA MET A 83 10.13 9.92 5.94
C MET A 83 10.46 8.98 7.09
N ALA A 84 11.69 8.49 7.15
CA ALA A 84 12.21 7.80 8.32
C ALA A 84 12.38 8.81 9.48
N GLY A 85 11.35 8.94 10.30
CA GLY A 85 11.20 9.97 11.31
C GLY A 85 10.17 11.04 10.92
N ARG A 86 10.24 12.18 11.61
CA ARG A 86 9.36 13.33 11.36
C ARG A 86 10.00 14.28 10.35
N GLY A 87 9.17 14.93 9.55
CA GLY A 87 9.61 15.99 8.65
C GLY A 87 9.04 15.87 7.25
N GLN A 88 9.54 16.73 6.39
CA GLN A 88 9.24 16.75 4.96
C GLN A 88 10.33 15.97 4.22
N VAL A 89 9.95 15.35 3.11
CA VAL A 89 10.93 14.66 2.25
C VAL A 89 11.62 15.67 1.37
N THR A 90 12.84 16.01 1.72
CA THR A 90 13.68 16.96 0.96
C THR A 90 14.87 16.27 0.31
N ASP A 91 15.27 15.11 0.83
CA ASP A 91 16.43 14.35 0.37
C ASP A 91 16.26 12.86 0.73
N GLN A 92 17.04 12.00 0.11
CA GLN A 92 17.04 10.57 0.36
C GLN A 92 18.41 10.09 0.84
N THR A 93 18.40 9.27 1.89
CA THR A 93 19.53 8.44 2.27
C THR A 93 19.37 7.03 1.68
N GLY A 94 20.42 6.44 1.11
CA GLY A 94 20.38 5.08 0.56
C GLY A 94 20.80 5.01 -0.92
N PHE A 95 20.04 4.33 -1.77
CA PHE A 95 20.45 4.02 -3.15
C PHE A 95 20.46 5.20 -4.15
N GLY A 96 20.65 6.38 -3.70
CA GLY A 96 20.82 7.56 -4.54
C GLY A 96 19.85 8.70 -4.24
N PRO A 97 20.16 9.89 -4.73
CA PRO A 97 19.34 11.07 -4.49
C PRO A 97 18.06 11.02 -5.33
N PHE A 98 17.00 11.66 -4.84
CA PHE A 98 15.79 11.90 -5.63
C PHE A 98 16.00 12.94 -6.75
N GLY A 99 17.02 13.79 -6.63
CA GLY A 99 17.11 14.98 -7.42
C GLY A 99 16.04 16.01 -7.04
N MET A 100 15.65 16.87 -7.98
CA MET A 100 14.61 17.87 -7.71
C MET A 100 13.22 17.26 -7.84
N CYS A 101 12.50 17.23 -6.74
CA CYS A 101 11.08 16.84 -6.72
C CYS A 101 10.18 18.05 -6.94
N PRO A 102 9.03 17.90 -7.65
CA PRO A 102 8.21 19.05 -8.05
C PRO A 102 7.53 19.73 -6.87
N VAL A 103 7.17 18.94 -5.86
CA VAL A 103 6.44 19.43 -4.69
C VAL A 103 6.89 18.64 -3.46
N THR A 104 7.21 19.38 -2.40
CA THR A 104 7.42 18.81 -1.07
C THR A 104 6.15 19.05 -0.25
N LEU A 105 5.55 17.98 0.24
CA LEU A 105 4.34 18.07 1.06
C LEU A 105 4.68 18.32 2.54
N PRO A 106 3.74 18.92 3.32
CA PRO A 106 3.93 19.16 4.74
C PRO A 106 4.16 17.88 5.54
N GLU A 107 4.82 18.00 6.71
CA GLU A 107 5.07 16.88 7.63
C GLU A 107 3.80 16.08 7.95
N ASN A 108 2.69 16.76 8.20
CA ASN A 108 1.43 16.10 8.57
C ASN A 108 0.72 15.35 7.42
N MET A 109 1.25 15.45 6.20
CA MET A 109 0.86 14.64 5.02
C MET A 109 1.97 13.68 4.61
N THR A 110 3.10 13.68 5.31
CA THR A 110 4.23 12.79 5.08
C THR A 110 4.17 11.65 6.08
N VAL A 111 4.08 10.42 5.61
CA VAL A 111 4.04 9.22 6.45
C VAL A 111 5.33 9.15 7.27
N ASN A 112 5.22 9.19 8.59
CA ASN A 112 6.35 8.88 9.46
C ASN A 112 6.53 7.36 9.49
N SER A 113 7.44 6.85 8.66
CA SER A 113 7.66 5.40 8.48
C SER A 113 8.36 4.73 9.68
N GLN A 114 8.84 5.50 10.66
CA GLN A 114 9.33 5.04 11.96
C GLN A 114 8.36 5.36 13.10
N GLY A 115 7.28 6.10 12.85
CA GLY A 115 6.25 6.44 13.83
C GLY A 115 5.36 5.25 14.19
N SER A 116 4.35 5.48 15.03
CA SER A 116 3.32 4.47 15.27
C SER A 116 2.51 4.19 14.00
N ILE A 117 1.96 2.96 13.88
CA ILE A 117 1.12 2.57 12.75
C ILE A 117 -0.07 3.54 12.60
N ASP A 118 -0.70 3.90 13.70
CA ASP A 118 -1.87 4.78 13.68
C ASP A 118 -1.50 6.22 13.26
N THR A 119 -0.40 6.77 13.78
CA THR A 119 0.08 8.11 13.36
C THR A 119 0.46 8.15 11.88
N ALA A 120 1.14 7.11 11.39
CA ALA A 120 1.47 6.98 9.97
C ALA A 120 0.19 6.93 9.12
N GLY A 121 -0.83 6.18 9.57
CA GLY A 121 -2.14 6.12 8.93
C GLY A 121 -2.89 7.45 8.93
N GLU A 122 -2.82 8.24 10.00
CA GLU A 122 -3.39 9.59 10.04
C GLU A 122 -2.75 10.53 9.02
N HIS A 123 -1.41 10.50 8.89
CA HIS A 123 -0.70 11.31 7.90
C HIS A 123 -1.08 10.88 6.49
N LEU A 124 -1.14 9.58 6.23
CA LEU A 124 -1.60 9.03 4.95
C LEU A 124 -3.06 9.44 4.65
N ALA A 125 -3.95 9.39 5.61
CA ALA A 125 -5.34 9.83 5.42
C ALA A 125 -5.44 11.32 5.05
N ARG A 126 -4.62 12.18 5.65
CA ARG A 126 -4.54 13.61 5.27
C ARG A 126 -4.01 13.80 3.86
N PHE A 127 -2.98 13.04 3.47
CA PHE A 127 -2.48 13.02 2.10
C PHE A 127 -3.56 12.58 1.10
N LEU A 128 -4.27 11.50 1.37
CA LEU A 128 -5.36 11.00 0.52
C LEU A 128 -6.51 12.02 0.42
N THR A 129 -6.85 12.68 1.53
CA THR A 129 -7.84 13.76 1.53
C THR A 129 -7.38 14.94 0.67
N TRP A 130 -6.10 15.30 0.75
CA TRP A 130 -5.51 16.34 -0.10
C TRP A 130 -5.52 15.94 -1.58
N LEU A 131 -5.24 14.68 -1.94
CA LEU A 131 -5.42 14.20 -3.32
C LEU A 131 -6.86 14.39 -3.81
N HIS A 132 -7.84 14.17 -2.93
CA HIS A 132 -9.23 14.40 -3.26
C HIS A 132 -9.53 15.89 -3.51
N THR A 133 -9.13 16.77 -2.58
CA THR A 133 -9.49 18.19 -2.63
C THR A 133 -8.70 18.98 -3.67
N ASP A 134 -7.41 18.67 -3.84
CA ASP A 134 -6.48 19.47 -4.65
C ASP A 134 -6.18 18.86 -6.03
N LYS A 135 -6.33 17.55 -6.16
CA LYS A 135 -6.10 16.82 -7.43
C LYS A 135 -7.39 16.27 -8.05
N GLY A 136 -8.52 16.41 -7.35
CA GLY A 136 -9.81 15.95 -7.85
C GLY A 136 -9.95 14.43 -7.92
N VAL A 137 -9.09 13.68 -7.20
CA VAL A 137 -9.19 12.21 -7.13
C VAL A 137 -10.40 11.83 -6.30
N THR A 138 -11.30 11.04 -6.85
CA THR A 138 -12.53 10.61 -6.16
C THR A 138 -12.50 9.14 -5.73
N GLU A 139 -11.67 8.33 -6.38
CA GLU A 139 -11.48 6.91 -6.07
C GLU A 139 -10.00 6.55 -6.06
N VAL A 140 -9.58 5.72 -5.11
CA VAL A 140 -8.20 5.22 -5.03
C VAL A 140 -8.14 3.70 -4.88
N ASP A 141 -7.13 3.11 -5.53
CA ASP A 141 -6.65 1.76 -5.25
C ASP A 141 -5.33 1.92 -4.48
N LEU A 142 -5.24 1.34 -3.28
CA LEU A 142 -4.05 1.43 -2.44
C LEU A 142 -3.13 0.23 -2.67
N VAL A 143 -1.84 0.48 -2.83
CA VAL A 143 -0.79 -0.53 -2.95
C VAL A 143 0.22 -0.30 -1.84
N GLY A 144 0.16 -1.13 -0.80
CA GLY A 144 1.03 -1.02 0.37
C GLY A 144 2.13 -2.06 0.35
N HIS A 145 3.40 -1.62 0.31
CA HIS A 145 4.54 -2.51 0.47
C HIS A 145 4.94 -2.58 1.94
N SER A 146 5.24 -3.79 2.43
CA SER A 146 5.70 -3.98 3.81
C SER A 146 4.72 -3.34 4.82
N MET A 147 5.19 -2.55 5.75
CA MET A 147 4.36 -1.80 6.70
C MET A 147 3.42 -0.79 6.05
N GLY A 148 3.64 -0.42 4.78
CA GLY A 148 2.72 0.42 4.01
C GLY A 148 1.31 -0.14 3.91
N GLY A 149 1.15 -1.47 3.95
CA GLY A 149 -0.16 -2.11 4.06
C GLY A 149 -0.85 -1.84 5.40
N LEU A 150 -0.12 -1.82 6.51
CA LEU A 150 -0.65 -1.46 7.83
C LEU A 150 -1.02 0.02 7.90
N TYR A 151 -0.17 0.90 7.37
CA TYR A 151 -0.46 2.35 7.28
C TYR A 151 -1.70 2.61 6.43
N SER A 152 -1.87 1.88 5.32
CA SER A 152 -3.06 1.96 4.47
C SER A 152 -4.32 1.57 5.22
N ARG A 153 -4.30 0.49 6.01
CA ARG A 153 -5.43 0.06 6.84
C ARG A 153 -5.79 1.10 7.90
N ALA A 154 -4.79 1.65 8.59
CA ALA A 154 -5.00 2.73 9.55
C ALA A 154 -5.60 3.96 8.88
N ALA A 155 -5.13 4.35 7.68
CA ALA A 155 -5.67 5.45 6.91
C ALA A 155 -7.14 5.21 6.49
N ILE A 156 -7.46 4.01 6.03
CA ILE A 156 -8.85 3.62 5.68
C ILE A 156 -9.77 3.79 6.88
N ARG A 157 -9.34 3.36 8.07
CA ARG A 157 -10.10 3.56 9.32
C ARG A 157 -10.36 5.03 9.61
N VAL A 158 -9.35 5.88 9.45
CA VAL A 158 -9.49 7.35 9.65
C VAL A 158 -10.46 7.94 8.63
N LEU A 159 -10.34 7.59 7.35
CA LEU A 159 -11.22 8.07 6.29
C LEU A 159 -12.68 7.65 6.54
N ALA A 160 -12.91 6.40 6.97
CA ALA A 160 -14.25 5.91 7.33
C ALA A 160 -14.83 6.69 8.51
N GLY A 161 -14.03 6.99 9.55
CA GLY A 161 -14.45 7.74 10.72
C GLY A 161 -14.75 9.22 10.44
N THR A 162 -14.20 9.79 9.37
CA THR A 162 -14.43 11.20 8.96
C THR A 162 -15.48 11.36 7.87
N ASN A 163 -16.15 10.29 7.43
CA ASN A 163 -17.08 10.28 6.30
C ASN A 163 -16.47 10.93 5.03
N SER A 164 -15.23 10.60 4.74
CA SER A 164 -14.51 11.12 3.58
C SER A 164 -15.29 10.86 2.28
N ALA A 165 -15.33 11.84 1.38
CA ALA A 165 -15.88 11.67 0.05
C ALA A 165 -14.97 10.84 -0.89
N LEU A 166 -13.70 10.68 -0.53
CA LEU A 166 -12.78 9.80 -1.24
C LEU A 166 -13.15 8.33 -1.00
N LYS A 167 -13.34 7.58 -2.06
CA LYS A 167 -13.63 6.15 -1.99
C LYS A 167 -12.35 5.33 -2.16
N VAL A 168 -12.05 4.46 -1.19
CA VAL A 168 -11.05 3.41 -1.37
C VAL A 168 -11.71 2.21 -2.04
N ARG A 169 -11.23 1.84 -3.23
CA ARG A 169 -11.78 0.75 -4.06
C ARG A 169 -11.20 -0.61 -3.75
N SER A 170 -9.90 -0.66 -3.51
CA SER A 170 -9.16 -1.88 -3.22
C SER A 170 -7.92 -1.60 -2.38
N LEU A 171 -7.42 -2.65 -1.75
CA LEU A 171 -6.12 -2.66 -1.08
C LEU A 171 -5.33 -3.88 -1.55
N THR A 172 -4.18 -3.66 -2.16
CA THR A 172 -3.18 -4.71 -2.41
C THR A 172 -2.03 -4.53 -1.44
N THR A 173 -1.66 -5.60 -0.73
CA THR A 173 -0.53 -5.59 0.19
C THR A 173 0.57 -6.53 -0.30
N ILE A 174 1.80 -6.03 -0.36
CA ILE A 174 2.99 -6.74 -0.85
C ILE A 174 3.94 -6.92 0.33
N GLY A 175 4.13 -8.16 0.78
CA GLY A 175 4.99 -8.47 1.92
C GLY A 175 4.58 -7.80 3.25
N THR A 176 3.30 -7.47 3.43
CA THR A 176 2.84 -6.77 4.63
C THR A 176 2.75 -7.70 5.83
N PRO A 177 3.32 -7.32 6.98
CA PRO A 177 3.30 -8.13 8.20
C PRO A 177 1.95 -8.03 8.93
N TRP A 178 0.89 -8.64 8.37
CA TRP A 178 -0.47 -8.61 8.93
C TRP A 178 -0.56 -9.18 10.35
N GLN A 179 0.32 -10.13 10.68
CA GLN A 179 0.36 -10.80 11.98
C GLN A 179 1.66 -10.51 12.75
N GLY A 180 2.45 -9.57 12.27
CA GLY A 180 3.75 -9.24 12.81
C GLY A 180 4.92 -9.74 11.95
N SER A 181 6.10 -9.21 12.25
CA SER A 181 7.38 -9.64 11.69
C SER A 181 8.18 -10.36 12.76
N TYR A 182 8.74 -11.52 12.42
CA TYR A 182 9.62 -12.27 13.31
C TYR A 182 10.85 -11.45 13.78
N LEU A 183 11.22 -10.43 13.02
CA LEU A 183 12.27 -9.49 13.41
C LEU A 183 11.86 -8.67 14.62
N SER A 184 10.61 -8.17 14.62
CA SER A 184 10.07 -7.43 15.75
C SER A 184 9.74 -8.37 16.92
N ASP A 185 9.29 -9.59 16.66
CA ASP A 185 9.08 -10.61 17.68
C ASP A 185 10.40 -10.95 18.40
N TYR A 186 11.51 -11.09 17.65
CA TYR A 186 12.84 -11.23 18.24
C TYR A 186 13.27 -9.99 19.03
N ALA A 187 13.00 -8.80 18.52
CA ALA A 187 13.34 -7.56 19.23
C ALA A 187 12.58 -7.41 20.55
N ASN A 188 11.39 -8.01 20.65
CA ASN A 188 10.56 -8.08 21.86
C ASN A 188 10.71 -9.39 22.65
N ASP A 189 11.76 -10.18 22.39
CA ASP A 189 12.11 -11.43 23.07
C ASP A 189 11.03 -12.54 22.97
N ALA A 190 10.12 -12.46 21.97
CA ALA A 190 9.06 -13.45 21.74
C ALA A 190 9.51 -14.62 20.85
N VAL A 191 10.47 -14.40 19.95
CA VAL A 191 11.07 -15.41 19.07
C VAL A 191 12.57 -15.49 19.37
N PRO A 192 13.15 -16.67 19.66
CA PRO A 192 14.58 -16.79 19.93
C PRO A 192 15.40 -16.82 18.63
N LEU A 193 16.66 -16.40 18.72
CA LEU A 193 17.58 -16.41 17.58
C LEU A 193 17.80 -17.82 17.00
N SER A 194 17.67 -18.87 17.84
CA SER A 194 17.77 -20.27 17.42
C SER A 194 16.76 -20.68 16.34
N ASP A 195 15.65 -19.95 16.22
CA ASP A 195 14.65 -20.21 15.19
C ASP A 195 15.13 -19.85 13.77
N CYS A 196 16.23 -19.11 13.66
CA CYS A 196 16.95 -18.95 12.39
C CYS A 196 17.67 -20.23 11.92
N LEU A 197 17.81 -21.24 12.78
CA LEU A 197 18.40 -22.55 12.45
C LEU A 197 19.82 -22.44 11.86
N GLY A 198 20.61 -21.43 12.29
CA GLY A 198 21.95 -21.14 11.81
C GLY A 198 21.99 -20.39 10.46
N ASP A 199 20.86 -19.91 9.97
CA ASP A 199 20.84 -19.05 8.81
C ASP A 199 21.37 -17.65 9.14
N ARG A 200 22.51 -17.30 8.54
CA ARG A 200 23.19 -16.03 8.84
C ARG A 200 22.37 -14.80 8.42
N LEU A 201 21.69 -14.86 7.28
CA LEU A 201 20.87 -13.73 6.80
C LEU A 201 19.73 -13.46 7.78
N CYS A 202 19.03 -14.50 8.24
CA CYS A 202 17.99 -14.43 9.27
C CYS A 202 18.55 -13.87 10.59
N GLU A 203 19.68 -14.40 11.08
CA GLU A 203 20.29 -13.95 12.33
C GLU A 203 20.74 -12.48 12.27
N ASP A 204 21.38 -12.08 11.17
CA ASP A 204 21.86 -10.72 10.99
C ASP A 204 20.69 -9.74 10.85
N ALA A 205 19.62 -10.14 10.15
CA ALA A 205 18.38 -9.36 10.06
C ALA A 205 17.73 -9.17 11.45
N MET A 206 17.58 -10.23 12.24
CA MET A 206 17.05 -10.15 13.61
C MET A 206 17.87 -9.23 14.50
N LYS A 207 19.20 -9.40 14.51
CA LYS A 207 20.11 -8.60 15.33
C LYS A 207 20.12 -7.12 14.92
N GLY A 208 20.16 -6.86 13.60
CA GLY A 208 20.13 -5.51 13.05
C GLY A 208 18.84 -4.79 13.37
N PHE A 209 17.69 -5.45 13.17
CA PHE A 209 16.38 -4.88 13.49
C PHE A 209 16.23 -4.59 14.98
N LYS A 210 16.66 -5.51 15.88
CA LYS A 210 16.64 -5.28 17.32
C LYS A 210 17.47 -4.07 17.72
N ALA A 211 18.66 -3.90 17.14
CA ALA A 211 19.51 -2.74 17.40
C ALA A 211 18.83 -1.43 17.01
N GLU A 212 18.13 -1.40 15.85
CA GLU A 212 17.41 -0.23 15.40
C GLU A 212 16.18 0.08 16.28
N VAL A 213 15.38 -0.92 16.62
CA VAL A 213 14.22 -0.77 17.53
C VAL A 213 14.66 -0.23 18.89
N LEU A 214 15.79 -0.69 19.42
CA LEU A 214 16.33 -0.19 20.68
C LEU A 214 16.81 1.28 20.57
N ARG A 215 17.36 1.67 19.42
CA ARG A 215 17.80 3.04 19.14
C ARG A 215 16.62 4.01 19.09
N LEU A 216 15.50 3.59 18.47
CA LEU A 216 14.31 4.44 18.26
C LEU A 216 13.42 4.57 19.51
N LEU A 217 13.53 3.67 20.47
CA LEU A 217 12.77 3.61 21.74
C LEU A 217 11.25 3.42 21.57
N SER A 218 10.66 3.88 20.48
CA SER A 218 9.22 3.80 20.19
C SER A 218 8.98 3.75 18.67
N GLY A 219 7.74 3.50 18.28
CA GLY A 219 7.30 3.56 16.89
C GLY A 219 6.94 2.21 16.30
N SER A 220 6.65 2.22 15.01
CA SER A 220 6.09 1.07 14.28
C SER A 220 6.97 -0.18 14.32
N GLY A 221 8.29 -0.03 14.42
CA GLY A 221 9.20 -1.17 14.60
C GLY A 221 8.93 -1.97 15.89
N ARG A 222 8.37 -1.34 16.94
CA ARG A 222 7.93 -2.02 18.15
C ARG A 222 6.51 -2.54 18.06
N GLU A 223 5.68 -1.93 17.24
CA GLU A 223 4.27 -2.30 17.06
C GLU A 223 4.07 -3.43 16.06
N VAL A 224 5.03 -3.67 15.15
CA VAL A 224 4.94 -4.69 14.11
C VAL A 224 5.31 -6.09 14.60
N ASN A 225 4.96 -6.43 15.85
CA ASN A 225 5.11 -7.76 16.43
C ASN A 225 3.76 -8.48 16.55
N GLN A 226 3.80 -9.79 16.73
CA GLN A 226 2.60 -10.62 16.83
C GLN A 226 1.73 -10.23 18.03
N ALA A 227 2.32 -9.96 19.17
CA ALA A 227 1.58 -9.61 20.39
C ALA A 227 0.80 -8.30 20.23
N TYR A 228 1.37 -7.29 19.58
CA TYR A 228 0.67 -6.04 19.31
C TYR A 228 -0.43 -6.21 18.25
N LEU A 229 -0.12 -6.85 17.13
CA LEU A 229 -1.06 -6.95 16.00
C LEU A 229 -2.18 -7.96 16.24
N MET A 230 -1.87 -9.10 16.85
CA MET A 230 -2.85 -10.19 17.07
C MET A 230 -3.42 -10.21 18.50
N GLY A 231 -2.78 -9.52 19.46
CA GLY A 231 -3.10 -9.60 20.88
C GLY A 231 -2.53 -10.86 21.54
N LEU A 232 -2.34 -10.81 22.85
CA LEU A 232 -1.86 -11.96 23.62
C LEU A 232 -2.94 -13.04 23.80
N THR A 233 -4.21 -12.63 23.75
CA THR A 233 -5.38 -13.51 23.92
C THR A 233 -6.21 -13.64 22.64
N GLY A 234 -5.76 -13.04 21.52
CA GLY A 234 -6.51 -12.97 20.25
C GLY A 234 -7.65 -11.93 20.24
N ALA A 235 -7.99 -11.33 21.38
CA ALA A 235 -9.09 -10.37 21.48
C ALA A 235 -8.64 -8.90 21.48
N ASP A 236 -7.41 -8.62 21.88
CA ASP A 236 -6.95 -7.26 22.21
C ASP A 236 -5.89 -6.72 21.23
N GLY A 237 -5.66 -7.40 20.09
CA GLY A 237 -4.68 -6.99 19.10
C GLY A 237 -5.17 -5.83 18.24
N TRP A 238 -4.22 -5.09 17.68
CA TRP A 238 -4.49 -3.98 16.76
C TRP A 238 -5.40 -4.42 15.58
N ASN A 239 -5.26 -5.65 15.10
CA ASN A 239 -6.13 -6.19 14.06
C ASN A 239 -7.61 -6.19 14.48
N GLN A 240 -7.92 -6.51 15.72
CA GLN A 240 -9.31 -6.53 16.21
C GLN A 240 -9.93 -5.12 16.20
N PHE A 241 -9.15 -4.08 16.46
CA PHE A 241 -9.62 -2.69 16.33
C PHE A 241 -9.83 -2.24 14.88
N GLN A 242 -9.45 -3.09 13.91
CA GLN A 242 -9.71 -2.89 12.48
C GLN A 242 -10.94 -3.67 11.99
N ALA A 243 -11.68 -4.35 12.87
CA ALA A 243 -12.88 -5.09 12.48
C ALA A 243 -13.91 -4.17 11.80
N GLY A 244 -14.49 -4.63 10.67
CA GLY A 244 -15.44 -3.86 9.88
C GLY A 244 -14.84 -2.81 8.93
N VAL A 245 -13.58 -2.42 9.12
CA VAL A 245 -12.93 -1.37 8.30
C VAL A 245 -12.84 -1.76 6.82
N LEU A 246 -12.65 -3.04 6.54
CA LEU A 246 -12.47 -3.57 5.18
C LEU A 246 -13.71 -4.31 4.63
N ASP A 247 -14.89 -4.16 5.24
CA ASP A 247 -16.10 -4.89 4.85
C ASP A 247 -16.52 -4.65 3.37
N LYS A 248 -16.16 -3.51 2.83
CA LYS A 248 -16.50 -3.11 1.46
C LYS A 248 -15.27 -2.92 0.58
N ILE A 249 -14.12 -3.40 1.01
CA ILE A 249 -12.85 -3.22 0.30
C ILE A 249 -12.24 -4.59 0.05
N PRO A 250 -12.13 -5.04 -1.20
CA PRO A 250 -11.43 -6.26 -1.53
C PRO A 250 -9.93 -6.09 -1.27
N VAL A 251 -9.32 -7.13 -0.72
CA VAL A 251 -7.90 -7.15 -0.37
C VAL A 251 -7.17 -8.26 -1.10
N VAL A 252 -6.06 -7.92 -1.73
CA VAL A 252 -5.11 -8.89 -2.27
C VAL A 252 -3.86 -8.91 -1.38
N LEU A 253 -3.49 -10.12 -0.97
CA LEU A 253 -2.35 -10.41 -0.12
C LEU A 253 -1.27 -11.09 -0.95
N ILE A 254 -0.10 -10.48 -1.05
CA ILE A 254 1.05 -11.01 -1.78
C ILE A 254 2.17 -11.26 -0.78
N GLY A 255 2.66 -12.51 -0.71
CA GLY A 255 3.73 -12.92 0.19
C GLY A 255 4.89 -13.57 -0.54
N GLY A 256 6.11 -13.31 -0.07
CA GLY A 256 7.32 -13.96 -0.55
C GLY A 256 7.73 -15.15 0.33
N SER A 257 8.33 -16.17 -0.31
CA SER A 257 8.75 -17.42 0.34
C SER A 257 10.17 -17.83 -0.04
N ARG A 258 11.00 -16.88 -0.45
CA ARG A 258 12.36 -17.14 -0.96
C ARG A 258 13.21 -17.96 -0.01
N PHE A 259 13.07 -17.72 1.28
CA PHE A 259 13.85 -18.42 2.29
C PHE A 259 13.01 -19.51 2.94
N THR A 260 13.44 -20.75 2.77
CA THR A 260 12.77 -21.94 3.29
C THR A 260 13.74 -22.80 4.09
N ARG A 261 13.21 -23.65 4.95
CA ARG A 261 13.99 -24.64 5.71
C ARG A 261 13.26 -25.98 5.72
N PRO A 262 13.96 -27.11 5.56
CA PRO A 262 13.36 -28.43 5.67
C PRO A 262 13.02 -28.78 7.12
N GLY A 263 12.07 -29.71 7.28
CA GLY A 263 11.68 -30.25 8.58
C GLY A 263 10.60 -29.46 9.31
N GLN A 264 10.45 -29.72 10.60
CA GLN A 264 9.57 -28.95 11.47
C GLN A 264 10.26 -27.63 11.84
N VAL A 265 9.68 -26.53 11.39
CA VAL A 265 10.19 -25.18 11.60
C VAL A 265 9.13 -24.31 12.28
N ASN A 266 9.57 -23.23 12.94
CA ASN A 266 8.65 -22.26 13.49
C ASN A 266 7.95 -21.49 12.33
N PRO A 267 6.62 -21.64 12.15
CA PRO A 267 5.89 -20.98 11.07
C PRO A 267 5.81 -19.45 11.23
N ALA A 268 6.13 -18.93 12.42
CA ALA A 268 6.26 -17.50 12.62
C ALA A 268 7.55 -16.92 11.97
N VAL A 269 8.51 -17.80 11.60
CA VAL A 269 9.76 -17.44 10.95
C VAL A 269 9.84 -18.00 9.53
N TRP A 270 9.43 -19.26 9.29
CA TRP A 270 9.63 -19.97 8.02
C TRP A 270 8.32 -20.47 7.38
N PRO A 271 8.22 -20.47 6.05
CA PRO A 271 9.07 -19.73 5.11
C PRO A 271 8.90 -18.23 5.23
N ASN A 272 9.87 -17.46 4.69
CA ASN A 272 9.82 -16.00 4.73
C ASN A 272 10.46 -15.36 3.48
N ASP A 273 10.26 -14.06 3.34
CA ASP A 273 10.84 -13.22 2.28
C ASP A 273 12.14 -12.50 2.70
N GLY A 274 12.61 -12.77 3.93
CA GLY A 274 13.75 -12.13 4.57
C GLY A 274 13.37 -11.20 5.73
N PHE A 275 12.16 -10.64 5.73
CA PHE A 275 11.66 -9.74 6.78
C PHE A 275 10.33 -10.18 7.37
N VAL A 276 9.48 -10.81 6.59
CA VAL A 276 8.12 -11.20 6.97
C VAL A 276 7.91 -12.69 6.66
N ALA A 277 7.42 -13.43 7.64
CA ALA A 277 7.01 -14.82 7.41
C ALA A 277 5.81 -14.87 6.46
N LEU A 278 5.79 -15.83 5.55
CA LEU A 278 4.71 -16.01 4.56
C LEU A 278 3.33 -16.08 5.23
N ARG A 279 3.22 -16.79 6.36
CA ARG A 279 2.02 -16.86 7.18
C ARG A 279 1.48 -15.46 7.55
N SER A 280 2.37 -14.58 7.95
CA SER A 280 2.02 -13.20 8.31
C SER A 280 1.64 -12.38 7.09
N ALA A 281 2.40 -12.48 5.98
CA ALA A 281 2.10 -11.77 4.75
C ALA A 281 0.73 -12.14 4.17
N LEU A 282 0.31 -13.41 4.31
CA LEU A 282 -0.98 -13.92 3.85
C LEU A 282 -2.10 -13.83 4.91
N ALA A 283 -1.84 -13.22 6.05
CA ALA A 283 -2.82 -13.00 7.12
C ALA A 283 -3.60 -14.29 7.52
N THR A 284 -2.90 -15.44 7.63
CA THR A 284 -3.55 -16.76 7.76
C THR A 284 -4.45 -16.88 8.99
N ASP A 285 -4.09 -16.23 10.11
CA ASP A 285 -4.86 -16.28 11.36
C ASP A 285 -5.68 -15.00 11.61
N VAL A 286 -5.72 -14.09 10.65
CA VAL A 286 -6.58 -12.90 10.75
C VAL A 286 -8.01 -13.27 10.42
N GLY A 287 -8.91 -13.03 11.38
CA GLY A 287 -10.32 -13.41 11.27
C GLY A 287 -11.09 -12.65 10.18
N ASP A 288 -12.18 -13.23 9.73
CA ASP A 288 -13.06 -12.65 8.69
C ASP A 288 -13.72 -11.34 9.13
N SER A 289 -13.86 -11.08 10.42
CA SER A 289 -14.34 -9.78 10.92
C SER A 289 -13.40 -8.62 10.59
N VAL A 290 -12.11 -8.92 10.34
CA VAL A 290 -11.08 -7.94 9.98
C VAL A 290 -10.82 -7.96 8.48
N LEU A 291 -10.87 -9.13 7.85
CA LEU A 291 -10.46 -9.35 6.46
C LEU A 291 -11.43 -10.27 5.74
N PRO A 292 -12.68 -9.81 5.47
CA PRO A 292 -13.73 -10.65 4.91
C PRO A 292 -13.52 -11.03 3.45
N HIS A 293 -12.90 -10.15 2.66
CA HIS A 293 -12.74 -10.30 1.21
C HIS A 293 -11.26 -10.30 0.86
N ARG A 294 -10.64 -11.50 0.79
CA ARG A 294 -9.21 -11.65 0.53
C ARG A 294 -8.92 -12.65 -0.58
N ARG A 295 -7.86 -12.36 -1.33
CA ARG A 295 -7.17 -13.29 -2.24
C ARG A 295 -5.70 -13.32 -1.90
N CYS A 296 -5.07 -14.50 -1.97
CA CYS A 296 -3.68 -14.70 -1.57
C CYS A 296 -2.83 -15.18 -2.75
N TYR A 297 -1.62 -14.64 -2.84
CA TYR A 297 -0.63 -15.05 -3.83
C TYR A 297 0.74 -15.22 -3.16
N THR A 298 1.46 -16.26 -3.57
CA THR A 298 2.80 -16.57 -3.05
C THR A 298 3.78 -16.60 -4.20
N PHE A 299 4.94 -15.96 -3.99
CA PHE A 299 6.05 -15.94 -4.95
C PHE A 299 7.33 -16.42 -4.27
N ASP A 300 8.24 -17.00 -5.06
CA ASP A 300 9.59 -17.39 -4.59
C ASP A 300 10.50 -16.15 -4.57
N ASP A 301 10.07 -15.10 -3.86
CA ASP A 301 10.68 -13.79 -3.85
C ASP A 301 11.14 -13.36 -2.46
N THR A 302 12.11 -12.44 -2.47
CA THR A 302 12.55 -11.67 -1.32
C THR A 302 11.61 -10.48 -1.06
N HIS A 303 11.68 -9.93 0.15
CA HIS A 303 10.86 -8.80 0.59
C HIS A 303 11.04 -7.53 -0.27
N SER A 304 12.28 -7.28 -0.67
CA SER A 304 12.68 -6.07 -1.38
C SER A 304 14.04 -6.22 -2.03
N ILE A 305 14.41 -5.26 -2.89
CA ILE A 305 15.75 -5.20 -3.49
C ILE A 305 16.88 -5.13 -2.46
N TYR A 306 16.62 -4.61 -1.26
CA TYR A 306 17.59 -4.60 -0.16
C TYR A 306 17.91 -6.02 0.31
N VAL A 307 16.87 -6.85 0.47
CA VAL A 307 17.05 -8.26 0.85
C VAL A 307 17.69 -9.04 -0.29
N SER A 308 17.31 -8.78 -1.55
CA SER A 308 17.97 -9.38 -2.72
C SER A 308 19.46 -9.06 -2.73
N ASN A 309 19.85 -7.80 -2.53
CA ASN A 309 21.24 -7.40 -2.45
C ASN A 309 21.99 -8.11 -1.31
N ALA A 310 21.41 -8.17 -0.12
CA ALA A 310 22.02 -8.85 1.03
C ALA A 310 22.21 -10.36 0.79
N ALA A 311 21.30 -10.97 0.03
CA ALA A 311 21.36 -12.38 -0.36
C ALA A 311 22.17 -12.65 -1.65
N GLY A 312 22.68 -11.60 -2.32
CA GLY A 312 23.40 -11.74 -3.60
C GLY A 312 22.50 -12.17 -4.76
N LEU A 313 21.23 -11.78 -4.72
CA LEU A 313 20.22 -12.12 -5.73
C LEU A 313 19.92 -10.95 -6.67
N ASP A 314 19.36 -11.26 -7.84
CA ASP A 314 18.85 -10.25 -8.77
C ASP A 314 17.63 -9.53 -8.18
N TRP A 315 17.44 -8.26 -8.51
CA TRP A 315 16.30 -7.48 -8.05
C TRP A 315 14.94 -8.02 -8.53
N LYS A 316 14.91 -8.70 -9.68
CA LYS A 316 13.70 -9.35 -10.17
C LYS A 316 13.20 -10.51 -9.32
N THR A 317 13.97 -10.92 -8.32
CA THR A 317 13.54 -11.86 -7.28
C THR A 317 13.02 -11.14 -6.03
N ALA A 318 12.66 -9.88 -6.14
CA ALA A 318 12.04 -9.12 -5.07
C ALA A 318 10.57 -8.84 -5.41
N LEU A 319 9.67 -9.00 -4.46
CA LEU A 319 8.23 -8.81 -4.61
C LEU A 319 7.85 -7.48 -5.30
N THR A 320 8.66 -6.44 -5.10
CA THR A 320 8.40 -5.11 -5.69
C THR A 320 9.09 -4.89 -7.04
N TRP A 321 9.76 -5.92 -7.57
CA TRP A 321 10.48 -5.88 -8.86
C TRP A 321 10.20 -7.09 -9.75
N ASP A 322 9.42 -8.10 -9.29
CA ASP A 322 9.00 -9.24 -10.09
C ASP A 322 7.83 -8.89 -11.01
N PRO A 323 7.97 -9.04 -12.34
CA PRO A 323 6.88 -8.83 -13.29
C PRO A 323 5.63 -9.68 -13.01
N GLN A 324 5.77 -10.89 -12.45
CA GLN A 324 4.63 -11.75 -12.13
C GLN A 324 3.79 -11.17 -10.97
N VAL A 325 4.43 -10.52 -10.00
CA VAL A 325 3.75 -9.75 -8.95
C VAL A 325 2.99 -8.58 -9.56
N PHE A 326 3.56 -7.92 -10.57
CA PHE A 326 2.93 -6.79 -11.24
C PHE A 326 1.65 -7.20 -12.00
N ASP A 327 1.66 -8.37 -12.64
CA ASP A 327 0.47 -8.91 -13.32
C ASP A 327 -0.66 -9.20 -12.31
N VAL A 328 -0.32 -9.74 -11.14
CA VAL A 328 -1.30 -9.93 -10.06
C VAL A 328 -1.83 -8.60 -9.55
N LEU A 329 -0.97 -7.60 -9.39
CA LEU A 329 -1.36 -6.25 -8.97
C LEU A 329 -2.32 -5.59 -9.99
N HIS A 330 -2.00 -5.67 -11.28
CA HIS A 330 -2.86 -5.18 -12.35
C HIS A 330 -4.25 -5.83 -12.31
N ASN A 331 -4.28 -7.16 -12.24
CA ASN A 331 -5.54 -7.91 -12.16
C ASN A 331 -6.34 -7.56 -10.88
N ALA A 332 -5.67 -7.37 -9.74
CA ALA A 332 -6.31 -6.97 -8.49
C ALA A 332 -7.02 -5.61 -8.61
N ILE A 333 -6.39 -4.65 -9.28
CA ILE A 333 -6.94 -3.32 -9.52
C ILE A 333 -8.14 -3.39 -10.49
N GLU A 334 -8.04 -4.16 -11.57
CA GLU A 334 -9.12 -4.28 -12.57
C GLU A 334 -10.32 -5.08 -12.06
N ASP A 335 -10.08 -6.12 -11.28
CA ASP A 335 -11.14 -6.98 -10.74
C ASP A 335 -11.78 -6.43 -9.44
N ALA A 336 -11.24 -5.36 -8.86
CA ALA A 336 -11.72 -4.82 -7.58
C ALA A 336 -13.26 -4.68 -7.49
N PRO A 337 -13.98 -4.20 -8.52
CA PRO A 337 -15.43 -4.09 -8.46
C PRO A 337 -16.16 -5.42 -8.30
N LYS A 338 -15.54 -6.52 -8.77
CA LYS A 338 -16.14 -7.88 -8.77
C LYS A 338 -15.69 -8.72 -7.58
N ALA A 339 -14.63 -8.30 -6.90
CA ALA A 339 -13.96 -9.10 -5.87
C ALA A 339 -14.70 -9.16 -4.53
N LEU A 340 -15.78 -8.38 -4.37
CA LEU A 340 -16.65 -8.41 -3.18
C LEU A 340 -17.65 -9.57 -3.21
N ASP A 341 -17.85 -10.22 -4.37
CA ASP A 341 -18.76 -11.35 -4.48
C ASP A 341 -18.22 -12.55 -3.68
N ALA A 342 -19.06 -13.16 -2.87
CA ALA A 342 -18.69 -14.22 -1.90
C ALA A 342 -18.03 -15.48 -2.52
N ALA A 343 -18.15 -15.67 -3.84
CA ALA A 343 -17.52 -16.77 -4.59
C ALA A 343 -15.99 -16.63 -4.75
N ASN A 344 -15.41 -15.50 -4.41
CA ASN A 344 -14.01 -15.15 -4.69
C ASN A 344 -13.04 -15.31 -3.50
N ARG A 345 -13.38 -16.13 -2.51
CA ARG A 345 -12.44 -16.49 -1.40
C ARG A 345 -11.41 -17.55 -1.82
N GLN A 346 -10.91 -17.48 -3.05
CA GLN A 346 -10.00 -18.51 -3.56
C GLN A 346 -8.55 -18.17 -3.21
N ASP A 347 -7.81 -19.23 -2.84
CA ASP A 347 -6.35 -19.36 -2.77
C ASP A 347 -5.63 -18.90 -1.49
N CYS A 348 -6.34 -18.56 -0.41
CA CYS A 348 -5.67 -18.35 0.88
C CYS A 348 -5.50 -19.67 1.64
N PRO A 349 -4.32 -19.93 2.24
CA PRO A 349 -4.13 -21.08 3.11
C PRO A 349 -5.16 -21.08 4.24
N ALA A 350 -5.78 -22.23 4.50
CA ALA A 350 -6.61 -22.38 5.68
C ALA A 350 -5.75 -22.20 6.95
N PRO A 351 -6.28 -21.58 8.02
CA PRO A 351 -5.57 -21.56 9.29
C PRO A 351 -5.25 -22.98 9.71
N PRO A 352 -4.08 -23.26 10.28
CA PRO A 352 -3.79 -24.57 10.83
C PRO A 352 -4.88 -24.91 11.86
N HIS A 353 -5.52 -26.06 11.71
CA HIS A 353 -6.48 -26.55 12.70
C HIS A 353 -5.79 -26.64 14.06
N PRO A 354 -6.45 -26.20 15.15
CA PRO A 354 -5.88 -26.23 16.50
C PRO A 354 -5.55 -27.66 16.97
#